data_37c299fe9cfbd5ab8e9ee50ff3c9b444
#
_entry.id   37c299fe9cfbd5ab8e9ee50ff3c9b444
#
_cell.length_a   1.000
_cell.length_b   1.000
_cell.length_c   1.000
_cell.angle_alpha   90.00
_cell.angle_beta   90.00
_cell.angle_gamma   90.00
#
_symmetry.space_group_name_H-M   'P 1'
#
loop_
_entity.id
_entity.type
_entity.pdbx_description
1 polymer ?
#
loop_
_entity_poly.entity_id
_entity_poly.type
_entity_poly.pdbx_seq_one_letter_code
_entity_poly.pdbx_strand_id
1 'polypeptide(L)'
;EEFGADPNCFLMLEAERGYHFDESIEGSIIDKASKKADHGFSPKKDNYITSFIAYGKGIKKGVILERDHIINIGPTLAKLMDINLEGSTGKVMKKIVV
;
A
#
# COMPACT_ATOMS: atom_id res chain seq x y z
N GLU A 1 -10.93 -12.70 -5.49
CA GLU A 1 -11.60 -11.49 -6.05
C GLU A 1 -11.53 -10.29 -5.08
N GLU A 2 -11.66 -10.49 -3.77
CA GLU A 2 -11.71 -9.40 -2.78
C GLU A 2 -10.45 -8.52 -2.76
N PHE A 3 -9.29 -9.06 -3.11
CA PHE A 3 -8.00 -8.34 -3.11
C PHE A 3 -7.41 -8.15 -4.50
N GLY A 4 -8.17 -8.38 -5.57
CA GLY A 4 -7.69 -8.26 -6.94
C GLY A 4 -6.63 -9.29 -7.32
N ALA A 5 -6.64 -10.45 -6.69
CA ALA A 5 -5.75 -11.54 -7.05
C ALA A 5 -6.00 -12.03 -8.48
N ASP A 6 -4.97 -12.56 -9.11
CA ASP A 6 -5.09 -13.20 -10.43
C ASP A 6 -6.18 -14.29 -10.38
N PRO A 7 -7.19 -14.25 -11.26
CA PRO A 7 -8.27 -15.24 -11.28
C PRO A 7 -7.78 -16.67 -11.55
N ASN A 8 -6.58 -16.84 -12.11
CA ASN A 8 -5.94 -18.14 -12.31
C ASN A 8 -5.18 -18.64 -11.09
N CYS A 9 -5.09 -17.84 -10.02
CA CYS A 9 -4.44 -18.25 -8.79
C CYS A 9 -5.31 -19.24 -8.04
N PHE A 10 -4.81 -20.47 -7.87
CA PHE A 10 -5.54 -21.52 -7.16
C PHE A 10 -5.63 -21.24 -5.65
N LEU A 11 -4.59 -20.67 -5.05
CA LEU A 11 -4.49 -20.44 -3.62
C LEU A 11 -3.61 -19.23 -3.33
N MET A 12 -4.04 -18.39 -2.42
CA MET A 12 -3.21 -17.35 -1.81
C MET A 12 -3.01 -17.67 -0.32
N LEU A 13 -1.76 -17.66 0.10
CA LEU A 13 -1.38 -17.88 1.49
C LEU A 13 -0.81 -16.59 2.07
N GLU A 14 -1.14 -16.33 3.31
CA GLU A 14 -0.55 -15.25 4.08
C GLU A 14 0.06 -15.83 5.36
N ALA A 15 1.31 -15.49 5.62
CA ALA A 15 1.97 -15.90 6.83
C ALA A 15 1.47 -15.10 8.06
N GLU A 16 1.53 -15.72 9.22
CA GLU A 16 1.28 -15.07 10.50
C GLU A 16 2.26 -13.92 10.73
N ARG A 17 1.90 -12.99 11.59
CA ARG A 17 2.75 -11.84 11.90
C ARG A 17 4.13 -12.28 12.42
N GLY A 18 5.18 -11.75 11.81
CA GLY A 18 6.58 -12.10 12.12
C GLY A 18 7.13 -13.24 11.27
N TYR A 19 6.32 -13.81 10.39
CA TYR A 19 6.72 -14.84 9.45
C TYR A 19 6.57 -14.36 8.01
N HIS A 20 7.37 -14.91 7.12
CA HIS A 20 7.18 -14.80 5.67
C HIS A 20 7.48 -16.15 5.02
N PHE A 21 6.94 -16.37 3.84
CA PHE A 21 7.27 -17.54 3.05
C PHE A 21 8.62 -17.35 2.36
N ASP A 22 9.43 -18.39 2.34
CA ASP A 22 10.65 -18.46 1.56
C ASP A 22 10.42 -19.30 0.29
N GLU A 23 11.22 -19.06 -0.72
CA GLU A 23 11.14 -19.79 -2.00
C GLU A 23 11.83 -21.14 -1.95
N SER A 24 12.63 -21.41 -0.92
CA SER A 24 13.34 -22.68 -0.74
C SER A 24 12.37 -23.79 -0.35
N ILE A 25 12.53 -24.94 -1.01
CA ILE A 25 11.83 -26.18 -0.67
C ILE A 25 12.70 -27.13 0.15
N GLU A 26 13.93 -26.72 0.42
CA GLU A 26 14.91 -27.50 1.19
C GLU A 26 15.20 -26.83 2.55
N GLY A 27 15.55 -27.63 3.53
CA GLY A 27 15.89 -27.16 4.87
C GLY A 27 14.79 -27.36 5.90
N SER A 28 14.83 -26.57 6.96
CA SER A 28 13.84 -26.60 8.03
C SER A 28 12.54 -25.95 7.59
N ILE A 29 11.40 -26.48 8.06
CA ILE A 29 10.07 -25.89 7.80
C ILE A 29 9.97 -24.45 8.35
N ILE A 30 10.67 -24.19 9.46
CA ILE A 30 10.77 -22.84 10.06
C ILE A 30 12.24 -22.58 10.31
N ASP A 31 12.73 -21.47 9.79
CA ASP A 31 14.12 -21.05 9.99
C ASP A 31 14.17 -19.53 10.24
N LYS A 32 15.35 -19.05 10.59
CA LYS A 32 15.57 -17.63 10.83
C LYS A 32 15.44 -16.84 9.51
N ALA A 33 14.54 -15.87 9.51
CA ALA A 33 14.35 -15.00 8.37
C ALA A 33 15.63 -14.28 7.95
N SER A 34 15.93 -14.32 6.67
CA SER A 34 17.02 -13.55 6.04
C SER A 34 16.66 -12.06 5.94
N LYS A 35 15.36 -11.75 5.80
CA LYS A 35 14.81 -10.39 5.72
C LYS A 35 14.21 -9.98 7.05
N LYS A 36 14.35 -8.70 7.40
CA LYS A 36 13.74 -8.11 8.62
C LYS A 36 12.36 -7.51 8.38
N ALA A 37 12.00 -7.28 7.14
CA ALA A 37 10.72 -6.72 6.72
C ALA A 37 10.38 -7.20 5.31
N ASP A 38 9.10 -7.25 5.02
CA ASP A 38 8.58 -7.59 3.69
C ASP A 38 7.29 -6.80 3.42
N HIS A 39 6.77 -6.93 2.19
CA HIS A 39 5.54 -6.28 1.71
C HIS A 39 4.57 -7.33 1.16
N GLY A 40 3.41 -6.87 0.68
CA GLY A 40 2.43 -7.76 0.04
C GLY A 40 1.49 -8.46 1.01
N PHE A 41 1.42 -8.01 2.26
CA PHE A 41 0.48 -8.56 3.24
C PHE A 41 -0.95 -8.06 3.00
N SER A 42 -1.92 -8.81 3.53
CA SER A 42 -3.33 -8.42 3.50
C SER A 42 -3.55 -7.02 4.09
N PRO A 43 -4.31 -6.16 3.41
CA PRO A 43 -4.66 -4.84 3.94
C PRO A 43 -5.54 -4.90 5.20
N LYS A 44 -6.09 -6.07 5.55
CA LYS A 44 -6.85 -6.30 6.79
C LYS A 44 -5.95 -6.54 8.00
N LYS A 45 -4.64 -6.71 7.78
CA LYS A 45 -3.68 -6.96 8.87
C LYS A 45 -3.53 -5.71 9.72
N ASP A 46 -3.67 -5.87 11.03
CA ASP A 46 -3.53 -4.76 11.98
C ASP A 46 -2.17 -4.07 11.86
N ASN A 47 -2.20 -2.74 11.91
CA ASN A 47 -1.01 -1.89 11.80
C ASN A 47 -0.23 -2.03 10.48
N TYR A 48 -0.85 -2.58 9.44
CA TYR A 48 -0.28 -2.58 8.09
C TYR A 48 -0.56 -1.24 7.41
N ILE A 49 0.21 -0.24 7.79
CA ILE A 49 0.11 1.13 7.29
C ILE A 49 1.38 1.51 6.53
N THR A 50 1.23 2.37 5.54
CA THR A 50 2.35 2.96 4.80
C THR A 50 2.54 4.41 5.16
N SER A 51 3.76 4.91 4.97
CA SER A 51 4.06 6.33 5.11
C SER A 51 3.77 7.08 3.81
N PHE A 52 3.25 8.30 3.94
CA PHE A 52 3.04 9.21 2.83
C PHE A 52 3.68 10.55 3.14
N ILE A 53 4.56 11.02 2.28
CA ILE A 53 5.21 12.32 2.36
C ILE A 53 5.04 13.02 1.02
N ALA A 54 4.54 14.24 1.02
CA ALA A 54 4.37 15.05 -0.17
C ALA A 54 5.04 16.41 0.01
N TYR A 55 5.77 16.84 -1.01
CA TYR A 55 6.44 18.13 -1.04
C TYR A 55 6.49 18.67 -2.48
N GLY A 56 6.36 19.97 -2.64
CA GLY A 56 6.50 20.64 -3.93
C GLY A 56 5.40 21.64 -4.23
N LYS A 57 5.38 22.07 -5.51
CA LYS A 57 4.38 23.02 -6.01
C LYS A 57 2.96 22.46 -5.88
N GLY A 58 2.03 23.23 -5.37
CA GLY A 58 0.65 22.83 -5.17
C GLY A 58 0.39 22.06 -3.87
N ILE A 59 1.44 21.77 -3.07
CA ILE A 59 1.32 21.12 -1.76
C ILE A 59 1.42 22.16 -0.65
N LYS A 60 0.47 22.14 0.26
CA LYS A 60 0.48 22.98 1.47
C LYS A 60 1.59 22.56 2.42
N LYS A 61 2.32 23.52 2.93
CA LYS A 61 3.39 23.28 3.91
C LYS A 61 2.84 23.01 5.31
N GLY A 62 3.51 22.14 6.06
CA GLY A 62 3.25 21.92 7.48
C GLY A 62 1.93 21.20 7.78
N VAL A 63 1.28 20.59 6.79
CA VAL A 63 0.07 19.81 7.01
C VAL A 63 0.44 18.40 7.44
N ILE A 64 -0.18 17.94 8.52
CA ILE A 64 -0.11 16.56 8.98
C ILE A 64 -1.45 15.88 8.69
N LEU A 65 -1.39 14.74 8.00
CA LEU A 65 -2.49 13.82 7.82
C LEU A 65 -2.36 12.71 8.87
N GLU A 66 -3.37 12.55 9.72
CA GLU A 66 -3.39 11.47 10.71
C GLU A 66 -3.59 10.12 10.02
N ARG A 67 -4.56 10.03 9.12
CA ARG A 67 -4.86 8.86 8.29
C ARG A 67 -5.52 9.30 6.98
N ASP A 68 -5.19 8.56 5.92
CA ASP A 68 -5.89 8.66 4.64
C ASP A 68 -5.78 7.32 3.91
N HIS A 69 -6.55 7.14 2.86
CA HIS A 69 -6.50 5.94 2.05
C HIS A 69 -5.52 6.08 0.90
N ILE A 70 -4.72 5.06 0.66
CA ILE A 70 -3.72 5.02 -0.42
C ILE A 70 -4.35 5.29 -1.81
N ILE A 71 -5.60 4.89 -2.02
CA ILE A 71 -6.35 5.15 -3.27
C ILE A 71 -6.53 6.65 -3.56
N ASN A 72 -6.39 7.53 -2.57
CA ASN A 72 -6.49 8.96 -2.71
C ASN A 72 -5.23 9.63 -3.29
N ILE A 73 -4.11 8.90 -3.35
CA ILE A 73 -2.85 9.41 -3.91
C ILE A 73 -3.01 9.67 -5.40
N GLY A 74 -3.55 8.73 -6.16
CA GLY A 74 -3.74 8.85 -7.62
C GLY A 74 -4.52 10.11 -8.02
N PRO A 75 -5.78 10.29 -7.57
CA PRO A 75 -6.56 11.50 -7.90
C PRO A 75 -5.94 12.79 -7.35
N THR A 76 -5.19 12.73 -6.26
CA THR A 76 -4.47 13.91 -5.74
C THR A 76 -3.33 14.32 -6.68
N LEU A 77 -2.55 13.36 -7.19
CA LEU A 77 -1.52 13.63 -8.18
C LEU A 77 -2.11 14.11 -9.51
N ALA A 78 -3.18 13.48 -9.98
CA ALA A 78 -3.89 13.90 -11.18
C ALA A 78 -4.35 15.37 -11.08
N LYS A 79 -4.91 15.76 -9.93
CA LYS A 79 -5.30 17.15 -9.65
C LYS A 79 -4.10 18.12 -9.68
N LEU A 80 -2.98 17.74 -9.10
CA LEU A 80 -1.75 18.56 -9.10
C LEU A 80 -1.13 18.71 -10.49
N MET A 81 -1.32 17.72 -11.35
CA MET A 81 -0.82 17.69 -12.72
C MET A 81 -1.83 18.27 -13.74
N ASP A 82 -3.02 18.64 -13.29
CA ASP A 82 -4.15 19.10 -14.12
C ASP A 82 -4.54 18.10 -15.22
N ILE A 83 -4.54 16.80 -14.86
CA ILE A 83 -4.97 15.71 -15.74
C ILE A 83 -6.24 15.04 -15.21
N ASN A 84 -7.04 14.51 -16.14
CA ASN A 84 -8.22 13.70 -15.77
C ASN A 84 -7.77 12.25 -15.50
N LEU A 85 -8.19 11.70 -14.37
CA LEU A 85 -7.96 10.30 -13.98
C LEU A 85 -9.29 9.55 -14.00
N GLU A 86 -9.62 8.96 -15.14
CA GLU A 86 -10.83 8.16 -15.29
C GLU A 86 -10.76 6.86 -14.48
N GLY A 87 -11.92 6.37 -14.05
CA GLY A 87 -12.03 5.09 -13.31
C GLY A 87 -11.50 5.12 -11.88
N SER A 88 -10.98 6.24 -11.39
CA SER A 88 -10.52 6.35 -10.01
C SER A 88 -11.71 6.40 -9.04
N THR A 89 -11.67 5.56 -8.01
CA THR A 89 -12.63 5.55 -6.89
C THR A 89 -12.14 6.38 -5.71
N GLY A 90 -10.87 6.81 -5.72
CA GLY A 90 -10.29 7.68 -4.70
C GLY A 90 -10.74 9.13 -4.81
N LYS A 91 -10.39 9.93 -3.81
CA LYS A 91 -10.72 11.36 -3.71
C LYS A 91 -9.45 12.19 -3.57
N VAL A 92 -9.49 13.41 -4.09
CA VAL A 92 -8.40 14.38 -3.89
C VAL A 92 -8.26 14.70 -2.40
N MET A 93 -7.05 14.60 -1.88
CA MET A 93 -6.68 14.98 -0.51
C MET A 93 -6.66 16.51 -0.36
N LYS A 94 -7.84 17.14 -0.35
CA LYS A 94 -8.01 18.61 -0.33
C LYS A 94 -7.29 19.29 0.85
N LYS A 95 -7.01 18.55 1.92
CA LYS A 95 -6.31 19.08 3.10
C LYS A 95 -4.88 19.50 2.77
N ILE A 96 -4.21 18.81 1.84
CA ILE A 96 -2.81 19.04 1.48
C ILE A 96 -2.62 19.80 0.18
N VAL A 97 -3.63 19.87 -0.69
CA VAL A 97 -3.54 20.60 -1.97
C VAL A 97 -3.89 22.07 -1.77
N VAL A 98 -3.14 22.96 -2.43
CA VAL A 98 -3.40 24.43 -2.43
C VAL A 98 -4.66 24.75 -3.22
#